data_de7d377ec3624bcdd25779505a31cb6c
#
_entry.id   de7d377ec3624bcdd25779505a31cb6c
#
_cell.length_a   1.000
_cell.length_b   1.000
_cell.length_c   1.000
_cell.angle_alpha   90.00
_cell.angle_beta   90.00
_cell.angle_gamma   90.00
#
_symmetry.space_group_name_H-M   'P 1'
#
loop_
_entity.id
_entity.type
_entity.pdbx_description
1 polymer ?
#
loop_
_entity_poly.entity_id
_entity_poly.type
_entity_poly.pdbx_seq_one_letter_code
_entity_poly.pdbx_strand_id
1 'polypeptide(L)'
;MFKFLKTTGLVAAGLLVGMAGIAMAEDTIVVSMKGPGAGNPFWAAVQRGAEERGAELGVKVIVLAPPTESDVAAQIAQIEDQLAKGVKGIVLAPTDPNALAPVVDEAIADGVPVVFVDTKGTNAGVTYIGTDNKAGAALAAGLICDRLPEGSDVAILQGIVTQSTGKARADGAHDGLTACGMNIVAEQTGEWDRAKGLAVMENILTGNPNLKAVFASNDNMGLGAIEALKSADMLDQVFVVGFDANPDAATSVLADEMSATIAQNPYNMGALGVESVLTLMRGGTLAAVIDTGTVVVDKSNAADFQ
;
A
#
# COMPACT_ATOMS: atom_id res chain seq x y z
N MET A 1 -55.82 10.74 81.71
CA MET A 1 -54.41 11.09 81.86
C MET A 1 -53.64 10.26 80.81
N PHE A 2 -53.60 10.72 79.57
CA PHE A 2 -52.95 9.99 78.42
C PHE A 2 -51.74 10.77 77.98
N LYS A 3 -50.52 10.14 78.03
CA LYS A 3 -49.27 10.69 77.57
C LYS A 3 -49.12 10.34 76.06
N PHE A 4 -48.99 11.35 75.23
CA PHE A 4 -48.60 11.19 73.80
C PHE A 4 -47.08 11.01 73.69
N LEU A 5 -46.67 9.94 73.08
CA LEU A 5 -45.28 9.70 72.68
C LEU A 5 -45.11 10.28 71.23
N LYS A 6 -44.19 11.23 71.10
CA LYS A 6 -43.75 11.74 69.78
C LYS A 6 -42.64 10.84 69.26
N THR A 7 -42.91 10.17 68.17
CA THR A 7 -41.89 9.46 67.38
C THR A 7 -41.28 10.40 66.35
N THR A 8 -39.99 10.70 66.48
CA THR A 8 -39.17 11.42 65.52
C THR A 8 -38.69 10.46 64.44
N GLY A 9 -39.18 10.63 63.21
CA GLY A 9 -38.72 9.90 62.01
C GLY A 9 -37.44 10.52 61.51
N LEU A 10 -36.37 9.70 61.42
CA LEU A 10 -35.08 10.02 60.82
C LEU A 10 -35.21 9.79 59.29
N VAL A 11 -35.15 10.84 58.52
CA VAL A 11 -35.09 10.75 57.06
C VAL A 11 -33.60 10.58 56.65
N ALA A 12 -33.22 9.38 56.25
CA ALA A 12 -31.91 9.11 55.67
C ALA A 12 -31.93 9.56 54.20
N ALA A 13 -31.30 10.69 53.88
CA ALA A 13 -31.06 11.11 52.51
C ALA A 13 -29.90 10.31 51.93
N GLY A 14 -30.20 9.33 51.09
CA GLY A 14 -29.21 8.55 50.34
C GLY A 14 -28.60 9.43 49.23
N LEU A 15 -27.32 9.80 49.35
CA LEU A 15 -26.55 10.38 48.24
C LEU A 15 -26.32 9.26 47.18
N LEU A 16 -27.07 9.36 46.07
CA LEU A 16 -26.74 8.67 44.84
C LEU A 16 -25.56 9.41 44.19
N VAL A 17 -24.32 8.95 44.43
CA VAL A 17 -23.14 9.35 43.65
C VAL A 17 -23.29 8.68 42.27
N GLY A 18 -23.82 9.42 41.31
CA GLY A 18 -23.81 9.01 39.93
C GLY A 18 -22.35 8.91 39.45
N MET A 19 -21.84 7.70 39.28
CA MET A 19 -20.65 7.46 38.47
C MET A 19 -20.99 7.86 37.03
N ALA A 20 -20.75 9.12 36.67
CA ALA A 20 -20.63 9.52 35.29
C ALA A 20 -19.43 8.75 34.73
N GLY A 21 -19.69 7.66 34.03
CA GLY A 21 -18.66 6.99 33.23
C GLY A 21 -18.09 8.04 32.28
N ILE A 22 -16.84 8.40 32.48
CA ILE A 22 -16.09 9.17 31.50
C ILE A 22 -16.07 8.27 30.27
N ALA A 23 -16.91 8.57 29.29
CA ALA A 23 -16.78 7.99 27.96
C ALA A 23 -15.39 8.41 27.47
N MET A 24 -14.41 7.52 27.60
CA MET A 24 -13.11 7.72 26.95
C MET A 24 -13.41 7.86 25.47
N ALA A 25 -13.03 8.98 24.89
CA ALA A 25 -13.10 9.13 23.46
C ALA A 25 -12.30 7.96 22.83
N GLU A 26 -12.97 7.20 21.98
CA GLU A 26 -12.35 6.05 21.31
C GLU A 26 -11.18 6.56 20.49
N ASP A 27 -9.99 5.99 20.72
CA ASP A 27 -8.79 6.36 19.98
C ASP A 27 -9.03 6.13 18.49
N THR A 28 -9.00 7.21 17.71
CA THR A 28 -9.26 7.15 16.27
C THR A 28 -7.95 7.26 15.51
N ILE A 29 -7.68 6.27 14.67
CA ILE A 29 -6.52 6.19 13.77
C ILE A 29 -7.02 6.35 12.34
N VAL A 30 -6.39 7.23 11.57
CA VAL A 30 -6.63 7.36 10.13
C VAL A 30 -5.64 6.50 9.37
N VAL A 31 -6.14 5.75 8.39
CA VAL A 31 -5.35 5.04 7.38
C VAL A 31 -5.59 5.73 6.05
N SER A 32 -4.63 6.53 5.62
CA SER A 32 -4.67 7.30 4.37
C SER A 32 -3.90 6.52 3.29
N MET A 33 -4.64 5.87 2.40
CA MET A 33 -4.12 5.12 1.26
C MET A 33 -3.93 6.05 0.05
N LYS A 34 -3.13 5.62 -0.95
CA LYS A 34 -2.95 6.38 -2.20
C LYS A 34 -4.15 6.29 -3.13
N GLY A 35 -4.89 5.18 -3.09
CA GLY A 35 -6.04 4.94 -3.94
C GLY A 35 -7.10 4.08 -3.24
N PRO A 36 -8.32 4.02 -3.78
CA PRO A 36 -9.40 3.26 -3.19
C PRO A 36 -9.17 1.75 -3.29
N GLY A 37 -9.64 0.99 -2.29
CA GLY A 37 -9.65 -0.48 -2.34
C GLY A 37 -10.62 -1.05 -3.39
N ALA A 38 -11.66 -0.29 -3.75
CA ALA A 38 -12.60 -0.69 -4.79
C ALA A 38 -11.88 -0.76 -6.16
N GLY A 39 -11.83 -1.95 -6.76
CA GLY A 39 -11.15 -2.18 -8.04
C GLY A 39 -9.62 -2.29 -7.96
N ASN A 40 -9.04 -2.23 -6.76
CA ASN A 40 -7.60 -2.45 -6.54
C ASN A 40 -7.38 -3.44 -5.39
N PRO A 41 -7.08 -4.72 -5.69
CA PRO A 41 -6.91 -5.77 -4.67
C PRO A 41 -5.82 -5.47 -3.65
N PHE A 42 -4.74 -4.79 -4.05
CA PHE A 42 -3.67 -4.37 -3.14
C PHE A 42 -4.20 -3.45 -2.04
N TRP A 43 -4.89 -2.36 -2.41
CA TRP A 43 -5.45 -1.42 -1.43
C TRP A 43 -6.60 -2.03 -0.63
N ALA A 44 -7.39 -2.92 -1.23
CA ALA A 44 -8.42 -3.68 -0.51
C ALA A 44 -7.81 -4.56 0.61
N ALA A 45 -6.64 -5.16 0.37
CA ALA A 45 -5.93 -5.95 1.38
C ALA A 45 -5.33 -5.07 2.49
N VAL A 46 -4.73 -3.90 2.17
CA VAL A 46 -4.27 -2.92 3.16
C VAL A 46 -5.41 -2.47 4.05
N GLN A 47 -6.54 -2.08 3.44
CA GLN A 47 -7.74 -1.67 4.17
C GLN A 47 -8.21 -2.75 5.13
N ARG A 48 -8.40 -3.98 4.63
CA ARG A 48 -8.84 -5.11 5.45
C ARG A 48 -7.91 -5.36 6.63
N GLY A 49 -6.59 -5.40 6.41
CA GLY A 49 -5.62 -5.59 7.49
C GLY A 49 -5.69 -4.50 8.56
N ALA A 50 -5.87 -3.25 8.14
CA ALA A 50 -6.00 -2.13 9.06
C ALA A 50 -7.31 -2.18 9.86
N GLU A 51 -8.45 -2.48 9.22
CA GLU A 51 -9.77 -2.54 9.86
C GLU A 51 -9.86 -3.72 10.84
N GLU A 52 -9.41 -4.91 10.44
CA GLU A 52 -9.41 -6.11 11.29
C GLU A 52 -8.49 -5.92 12.50
N ARG A 53 -7.27 -5.40 12.29
CA ARG A 53 -6.35 -5.15 13.39
C ARG A 53 -6.83 -4.06 14.33
N GLY A 54 -7.46 -3.02 13.80
CA GLY A 54 -8.09 -1.97 14.61
C GLY A 54 -9.19 -2.53 15.51
N ALA A 55 -10.06 -3.38 14.96
CA ALA A 55 -11.12 -4.05 15.72
C ALA A 55 -10.55 -4.95 16.84
N GLU A 56 -9.49 -5.73 16.56
CA GLU A 56 -8.81 -6.56 17.55
C GLU A 56 -8.20 -5.74 18.71
N LEU A 57 -7.65 -4.57 18.38
CA LEU A 57 -6.99 -3.69 19.34
C LEU A 57 -7.94 -2.73 20.05
N GLY A 58 -9.23 -2.72 19.68
CA GLY A 58 -10.25 -1.85 20.25
C GLY A 58 -10.05 -0.38 19.94
N VAL A 59 -9.53 -0.06 18.74
CA VAL A 59 -9.36 1.31 18.22
C VAL A 59 -10.22 1.52 17.00
N LYS A 60 -10.72 2.75 16.84
CA LYS A 60 -11.48 3.12 15.65
C LYS A 60 -10.54 3.42 14.49
N VAL A 61 -10.71 2.70 13.39
CA VAL A 61 -9.98 2.96 12.14
C VAL A 61 -10.89 3.71 11.15
N ILE A 62 -10.38 4.80 10.58
CA ILE A 62 -11.00 5.53 9.47
C ILE A 62 -10.09 5.36 8.27
N VAL A 63 -10.58 4.69 7.23
CA VAL A 63 -9.83 4.51 5.98
C VAL A 63 -10.24 5.60 5.00
N LEU A 64 -9.25 6.28 4.43
CA LEU A 64 -9.41 7.33 3.44
C LEU A 64 -8.52 7.06 2.24
N ALA A 65 -8.98 7.45 1.07
CA ALA A 65 -8.21 7.41 -0.15
C ALA A 65 -8.64 8.55 -1.09
N PRO A 66 -7.71 9.16 -1.82
CA PRO A 66 -8.06 10.05 -2.92
C PRO A 66 -8.67 9.24 -4.08
N PRO A 67 -9.37 9.89 -5.03
CA PRO A 67 -9.99 9.21 -6.17
C PRO A 67 -8.99 8.43 -7.04
N THR A 68 -7.75 8.95 -7.18
CA THR A 68 -6.66 8.32 -7.93
C THR A 68 -5.34 8.44 -7.16
N GLU A 69 -4.37 7.58 -7.47
CA GLU A 69 -3.04 7.59 -6.82
C GLU A 69 -2.18 8.82 -7.19
N SER A 70 -2.62 9.66 -8.12
CA SER A 70 -2.00 10.93 -8.50
C SER A 70 -2.69 12.18 -7.92
N ASP A 71 -3.80 12.02 -7.18
CA ASP A 71 -4.55 13.15 -6.63
C ASP A 71 -4.01 13.59 -5.27
N VAL A 72 -2.86 14.26 -5.32
CA VAL A 72 -2.10 14.74 -4.15
C VAL A 72 -2.92 15.73 -3.31
N ALA A 73 -3.61 16.67 -3.97
CA ALA A 73 -4.36 17.71 -3.27
C ALA A 73 -5.53 17.13 -2.46
N ALA A 74 -6.22 16.12 -2.99
CA ALA A 74 -7.29 15.45 -2.28
C ALA A 74 -6.76 14.72 -1.03
N GLN A 75 -5.59 14.06 -1.12
CA GLN A 75 -5.01 13.38 0.04
C GLN A 75 -4.60 14.37 1.13
N ILE A 76 -3.95 15.49 0.79
CA ILE A 76 -3.59 16.54 1.74
C ILE A 76 -4.85 17.05 2.46
N ALA A 77 -5.88 17.45 1.70
CA ALA A 77 -7.12 17.96 2.29
C ALA A 77 -7.83 16.95 3.21
N GLN A 78 -7.77 15.66 2.88
CA GLN A 78 -8.31 14.59 3.72
C GLN A 78 -7.55 14.49 5.06
N ILE A 79 -6.22 14.60 5.05
CA ILE A 79 -5.41 14.53 6.27
C ILE A 79 -5.64 15.77 7.14
N GLU A 80 -5.63 16.97 6.56
CA GLU A 80 -5.90 18.22 7.26
C GLU A 80 -7.29 18.21 7.94
N ASP A 81 -8.33 17.72 7.25
CA ASP A 81 -9.67 17.54 7.80
C ASP A 81 -9.68 16.59 9.01
N GLN A 82 -8.91 15.51 8.98
CA GLN A 82 -8.83 14.58 10.11
C GLN A 82 -8.00 15.14 11.28
N LEU A 83 -6.95 15.89 11.02
CA LEU A 83 -6.22 16.62 12.05
C LEU A 83 -7.13 17.63 12.76
N ALA A 84 -7.91 18.41 12.01
CA ALA A 84 -8.89 19.33 12.55
C ALA A 84 -9.99 18.64 13.39
N LYS A 85 -10.32 17.37 13.10
CA LYS A 85 -11.24 16.52 13.88
C LYS A 85 -10.60 15.85 15.09
N GLY A 86 -9.30 16.05 15.32
CA GLY A 86 -8.59 15.55 16.48
C GLY A 86 -8.25 14.06 16.42
N VAL A 87 -7.94 13.53 15.23
CA VAL A 87 -7.38 12.16 15.07
C VAL A 87 -6.18 11.95 15.97
N LYS A 88 -5.97 10.72 16.44
CA LYS A 88 -4.92 10.38 17.40
C LYS A 88 -3.68 9.75 16.79
N GLY A 89 -3.74 9.33 15.53
CA GLY A 89 -2.61 8.75 14.82
C GLY A 89 -2.92 8.55 13.35
N ILE A 90 -1.87 8.49 12.53
CA ILE A 90 -1.99 8.41 11.07
C ILE A 90 -1.09 7.31 10.54
N VAL A 91 -1.67 6.39 9.78
CA VAL A 91 -1.00 5.46 8.89
C VAL A 91 -1.11 6.03 7.49
N LEU A 92 0.00 6.35 6.85
CA LEU A 92 0.02 7.11 5.59
C LEU A 92 0.81 6.39 4.49
N ALA A 93 0.17 6.18 3.36
CA ALA A 93 0.85 5.91 2.09
C ALA A 93 0.81 7.19 1.25
N PRO A 94 1.89 7.99 1.18
CA PRO A 94 1.84 9.30 0.52
C PRO A 94 1.76 9.16 -1.02
N THR A 95 0.80 9.85 -1.64
CA THR A 95 0.68 9.98 -3.10
C THR A 95 1.87 10.72 -3.72
N ASP A 96 2.43 11.69 -2.99
CA ASP A 96 3.71 12.34 -3.30
C ASP A 96 4.49 12.60 -2.00
N PRO A 97 5.65 11.93 -1.79
CA PRO A 97 6.46 12.05 -0.57
C PRO A 97 6.89 13.46 -0.20
N ASN A 98 7.13 14.33 -1.19
CA ASN A 98 7.56 15.71 -0.95
C ASN A 98 6.38 16.63 -0.66
N ALA A 99 5.30 16.51 -1.42
CA ALA A 99 4.12 17.35 -1.25
C ALA A 99 3.38 17.07 0.07
N LEU A 100 3.40 15.82 0.55
CA LEU A 100 2.78 15.43 1.83
C LEU A 100 3.67 15.76 3.04
N ALA A 101 4.98 16.04 2.85
CA ALA A 101 5.90 16.28 3.97
C ALA A 101 5.44 17.41 4.92
N PRO A 102 4.93 18.58 4.47
CA PRO A 102 4.49 19.63 5.36
C PRO A 102 3.34 19.20 6.29
N VAL A 103 2.31 18.52 5.78
CA VAL A 103 1.17 18.08 6.61
C VAL A 103 1.58 16.95 7.57
N VAL A 104 2.57 16.14 7.23
CA VAL A 104 3.16 15.14 8.14
C VAL A 104 3.92 15.84 9.26
N ASP A 105 4.73 16.87 8.95
CA ASP A 105 5.45 17.64 9.96
C ASP A 105 4.48 18.36 10.91
N GLU A 106 3.39 18.91 10.40
CA GLU A 106 2.32 19.52 11.20
C GLU A 106 1.68 18.49 12.16
N ALA A 107 1.30 17.31 11.64
CA ALA A 107 0.74 16.24 12.48
C ALA A 107 1.68 15.86 13.63
N ILE A 108 2.98 15.70 13.34
CA ILE A 108 3.99 15.35 14.35
C ILE A 108 4.17 16.49 15.37
N ALA A 109 4.18 17.74 14.93
CA ALA A 109 4.28 18.91 15.81
C ALA A 109 3.09 19.02 16.77
N ASP A 110 1.90 18.61 16.32
CA ASP A 110 0.67 18.56 17.12
C ASP A 110 0.59 17.31 18.03
N GLY A 111 1.63 16.48 18.03
CA GLY A 111 1.71 15.27 18.84
C GLY A 111 0.93 14.08 18.29
N VAL A 112 0.53 14.12 17.02
CA VAL A 112 -0.13 13.01 16.32
C VAL A 112 0.94 12.14 15.65
N PRO A 113 1.19 10.91 16.13
CA PRO A 113 2.18 10.03 15.53
C PRO A 113 1.78 9.60 14.11
N VAL A 114 2.78 9.51 13.24
CA VAL A 114 2.65 9.08 11.85
C VAL A 114 3.57 7.90 11.59
N VAL A 115 3.09 6.92 10.82
CA VAL A 115 3.93 5.88 10.19
C VAL A 115 3.64 5.83 8.70
N PHE A 116 4.65 5.53 7.91
CA PHE A 116 4.47 5.30 6.47
C PHE A 116 4.25 3.82 6.18
N VAL A 117 3.30 3.53 5.28
CA VAL A 117 3.07 2.18 4.74
C VAL A 117 3.21 2.20 3.21
N ASP A 118 3.60 1.10 2.60
CA ASP A 118 3.79 0.94 1.15
C ASP A 118 4.78 1.95 0.55
N THR A 119 4.49 3.23 0.61
CA THR A 119 5.31 4.31 0.06
C THR A 119 5.97 5.12 1.17
N LYS A 120 7.30 5.22 1.15
CA LYS A 120 8.06 5.97 2.14
C LYS A 120 7.99 7.47 1.86
N GLY A 121 7.65 8.26 2.88
CA GLY A 121 7.75 9.72 2.86
C GLY A 121 9.18 10.23 3.07
N THR A 122 9.36 11.55 3.06
CA THR A 122 10.67 12.20 3.24
C THR A 122 10.94 12.67 4.66
N ASN A 123 9.94 12.63 5.56
CA ASN A 123 10.07 13.09 6.94
C ASN A 123 11.01 12.19 7.75
N ALA A 124 12.05 12.78 8.33
CA ALA A 124 13.03 12.05 9.12
C ALA A 124 12.44 11.48 10.41
N GLY A 125 12.85 10.28 10.79
CA GLY A 125 12.43 9.63 12.03
C GLY A 125 11.05 8.94 11.96
N VAL A 126 10.31 9.07 10.87
CA VAL A 126 9.05 8.35 10.66
C VAL A 126 9.34 6.93 10.21
N THR A 127 8.77 5.94 10.92
CA THR A 127 8.88 4.52 10.57
C THR A 127 8.24 4.23 9.23
N TYR A 128 8.93 3.46 8.39
CA TYR A 128 8.40 2.90 7.15
C TYR A 128 8.08 1.42 7.32
N ILE A 129 6.89 1.02 6.90
CA ILE A 129 6.40 -0.37 6.92
C ILE A 129 6.05 -0.76 5.48
N GLY A 130 6.78 -1.69 4.92
CA GLY A 130 6.56 -2.06 3.52
C GLY A 130 7.68 -2.93 2.96
N THR A 131 7.70 -3.04 1.66
CA THR A 131 8.59 -3.89 0.88
C THR A 131 9.91 -3.19 0.57
N ASP A 132 11.02 -3.93 0.51
CA ASP A 132 12.21 -3.48 -0.22
C ASP A 132 11.91 -3.52 -1.74
N ASN A 133 11.36 -2.42 -2.24
CA ASN A 133 10.89 -2.31 -3.61
C ASN A 133 12.02 -2.45 -4.64
N LYS A 134 13.23 -1.95 -4.31
CA LYS A 134 14.39 -2.07 -5.22
C LYS A 134 14.87 -3.51 -5.32
N ALA A 135 14.98 -4.19 -4.19
CA ALA A 135 15.36 -5.60 -4.16
C ALA A 135 14.29 -6.49 -4.83
N GLY A 136 12.99 -6.24 -4.58
CA GLY A 136 11.91 -6.97 -5.23
C GLY A 136 11.91 -6.81 -6.77
N ALA A 137 12.15 -5.60 -7.28
CA ALA A 137 12.27 -5.37 -8.72
C ALA A 137 13.55 -6.01 -9.31
N ALA A 138 14.64 -6.06 -8.57
CA ALA A 138 15.84 -6.77 -8.98
C ALA A 138 15.59 -8.29 -9.06
N LEU A 139 14.76 -8.88 -8.17
CA LEU A 139 14.32 -10.28 -8.31
C LEU A 139 13.55 -10.50 -9.63
N ALA A 140 12.61 -9.60 -9.96
CA ALA A 140 11.89 -9.67 -11.24
C ALA A 140 12.81 -9.57 -12.45
N ALA A 141 13.79 -8.66 -12.41
CA ALA A 141 14.83 -8.58 -13.45
C ALA A 141 15.63 -9.87 -13.56
N GLY A 142 15.99 -10.48 -12.42
CA GLY A 142 16.69 -11.78 -12.37
C GLY A 142 15.93 -12.88 -13.12
N LEU A 143 14.60 -12.97 -12.95
CA LEU A 143 13.78 -13.95 -13.66
C LEU A 143 13.84 -13.75 -15.19
N ILE A 144 13.86 -12.49 -15.65
CA ILE A 144 14.01 -12.16 -17.08
C ILE A 144 15.40 -12.54 -17.58
N CYS A 145 16.45 -12.19 -16.82
CA CYS A 145 17.85 -12.51 -17.13
C CYS A 145 18.10 -14.03 -17.24
N ASP A 146 17.53 -14.80 -16.32
CA ASP A 146 17.67 -16.27 -16.32
C ASP A 146 16.95 -16.93 -17.51
N ARG A 147 15.92 -16.27 -18.05
CA ARG A 147 15.05 -16.79 -19.10
C ARG A 147 15.52 -16.44 -20.50
N LEU A 148 16.11 -15.26 -20.69
CA LEU A 148 16.40 -14.68 -22.01
C LEU A 148 17.91 -14.52 -22.24
N PRO A 149 18.38 -14.65 -23.50
CA PRO A 149 19.77 -14.38 -23.83
C PRO A 149 20.08 -12.87 -23.74
N GLU A 150 21.34 -12.56 -23.43
CA GLU A 150 21.88 -11.19 -23.49
C GLU A 150 21.56 -10.51 -24.83
N GLY A 151 21.27 -9.21 -24.79
CA GLY A 151 20.85 -8.42 -25.96
C GLY A 151 19.37 -8.53 -26.31
N SER A 152 18.56 -9.31 -25.56
CA SER A 152 17.12 -9.38 -25.77
C SER A 152 16.45 -8.03 -25.50
N ASP A 153 15.49 -7.65 -26.34
CA ASP A 153 14.69 -6.44 -26.18
C ASP A 153 13.69 -6.60 -25.02
N VAL A 154 13.76 -5.69 -24.04
CA VAL A 154 12.90 -5.70 -22.85
C VAL A 154 12.30 -4.32 -22.62
N ALA A 155 11.11 -4.27 -22.02
CA ALA A 155 10.44 -3.01 -21.64
C ALA A 155 10.14 -2.98 -20.12
N ILE A 156 10.08 -1.77 -19.56
CA ILE A 156 9.69 -1.50 -18.18
C ILE A 156 8.44 -0.63 -18.19
N LEU A 157 7.33 -1.15 -17.67
CA LEU A 157 6.15 -0.36 -17.32
C LEU A 157 6.31 0.17 -15.91
N GLN A 158 6.61 1.47 -15.81
CA GLN A 158 6.86 2.13 -14.54
C GLN A 158 5.54 2.52 -13.85
N GLY A 159 5.57 2.55 -12.51
CA GLY A 159 4.55 3.23 -11.73
C GLY A 159 4.74 4.75 -11.75
N ILE A 160 4.17 5.46 -10.76
CA ILE A 160 4.37 6.89 -10.59
C ILE A 160 5.77 7.12 -10.00
N VAL A 161 6.71 7.62 -10.80
CA VAL A 161 8.13 7.72 -10.43
C VAL A 161 8.45 8.83 -9.41
N THR A 162 7.52 9.72 -9.11
CA THR A 162 7.63 10.67 -8.00
C THR A 162 7.38 10.01 -6.64
N GLN A 163 6.76 8.83 -6.63
CA GLN A 163 6.58 8.00 -5.45
C GLN A 163 7.82 7.14 -5.19
N SER A 164 8.19 6.95 -3.92
CA SER A 164 9.37 6.15 -3.56
C SER A 164 9.28 4.69 -4.04
N THR A 165 8.07 4.10 -4.06
CA THR A 165 7.80 2.77 -4.61
C THR A 165 8.04 2.71 -6.12
N GLY A 166 7.47 3.67 -6.88
CA GLY A 166 7.61 3.73 -8.32
C GLY A 166 9.06 3.90 -8.76
N LYS A 167 9.77 4.85 -8.12
CA LYS A 167 11.18 5.04 -8.39
C LYS A 167 12.03 3.83 -8.05
N ALA A 168 11.84 3.23 -6.87
CA ALA A 168 12.65 2.10 -6.42
C ALA A 168 12.45 0.86 -7.31
N ARG A 169 11.20 0.57 -7.75
CA ARG A 169 10.93 -0.54 -8.68
C ARG A 169 11.53 -0.28 -10.06
N ALA A 170 11.40 0.96 -10.58
CA ALA A 170 12.02 1.34 -11.84
C ALA A 170 13.55 1.21 -11.78
N ASP A 171 14.20 1.78 -10.74
CA ASP A 171 15.66 1.69 -10.56
C ASP A 171 16.13 0.23 -10.41
N GLY A 172 15.40 -0.59 -9.62
CA GLY A 172 15.77 -1.99 -9.39
C GLY A 172 15.69 -2.84 -10.65
N ALA A 173 14.64 -2.66 -11.44
CA ALA A 173 14.48 -3.35 -12.72
C ALA A 173 15.52 -2.87 -13.74
N HIS A 174 15.70 -1.55 -13.90
CA HIS A 174 16.68 -0.97 -14.82
C HIS A 174 18.11 -1.46 -14.50
N ASP A 175 18.53 -1.33 -13.25
CA ASP A 175 19.87 -1.76 -12.81
C ASP A 175 20.07 -3.28 -13.05
N GLY A 176 19.07 -4.10 -12.68
CA GLY A 176 19.14 -5.55 -12.83
C GLY A 176 19.20 -6.01 -14.30
N LEU A 177 18.32 -5.48 -15.16
CA LEU A 177 18.27 -5.79 -16.58
C LEU A 177 19.54 -5.31 -17.32
N THR A 178 20.03 -4.11 -16.97
CA THR A 178 21.29 -3.59 -17.52
C THR A 178 22.48 -4.44 -17.11
N ALA A 179 22.53 -4.90 -15.86
CA ALA A 179 23.64 -5.72 -15.34
C ALA A 179 23.77 -7.08 -16.04
N CYS A 180 22.67 -7.63 -16.55
CA CYS A 180 22.69 -8.88 -17.32
C CYS A 180 22.65 -8.66 -18.85
N GLY A 181 22.89 -7.43 -19.32
CA GLY A 181 23.07 -7.13 -20.74
C GLY A 181 21.79 -7.10 -21.57
N MET A 182 20.61 -6.94 -20.95
CA MET A 182 19.36 -6.75 -21.69
C MET A 182 19.33 -5.40 -22.40
N ASN A 183 18.67 -5.35 -23.58
CA ASN A 183 18.44 -4.12 -24.32
C ASN A 183 17.11 -3.49 -23.88
N ILE A 184 17.14 -2.49 -22.98
CA ILE A 184 15.94 -1.82 -22.51
C ILE A 184 15.47 -0.86 -23.63
N VAL A 185 14.44 -1.26 -24.38
CA VAL A 185 13.91 -0.51 -25.55
C VAL A 185 12.84 0.52 -25.16
N ALA A 186 12.23 0.38 -23.98
CA ALA A 186 11.23 1.34 -23.50
C ALA A 186 11.15 1.32 -21.96
N GLU A 187 11.00 2.52 -21.39
CA GLU A 187 10.61 2.74 -20.00
C GLU A 187 9.52 3.80 -19.97
N GLN A 188 8.29 3.40 -19.66
CA GLN A 188 7.14 4.31 -19.69
C GLN A 188 6.23 4.07 -18.50
N THR A 189 5.66 5.17 -17.96
CA THR A 189 4.74 5.07 -16.82
C THR A 189 3.33 4.70 -17.27
N GLY A 190 2.74 3.70 -16.61
CA GLY A 190 1.31 3.38 -16.68
C GLY A 190 0.56 3.80 -15.39
N GLU A 191 1.22 4.57 -14.51
CA GLU A 191 0.63 5.21 -13.33
C GLU A 191 -0.17 4.24 -12.43
N TRP A 192 0.28 3.00 -12.31
CA TRP A 192 -0.35 1.92 -11.54
C TRP A 192 -1.71 1.42 -12.10
N ASP A 193 -2.16 1.97 -13.23
CA ASP A 193 -3.49 1.75 -13.80
C ASP A 193 -3.48 0.71 -14.92
N ARG A 194 -4.48 -0.21 -14.93
CA ARG A 194 -4.58 -1.30 -15.91
C ARG A 194 -4.83 -0.79 -17.33
N ALA A 195 -5.73 0.19 -17.48
CA ALA A 195 -6.06 0.72 -18.81
C ALA A 195 -4.91 1.56 -19.39
N LYS A 196 -4.18 2.29 -18.52
CA LYS A 196 -2.95 2.99 -18.95
C LYS A 196 -1.85 2.01 -19.28
N GLY A 197 -1.68 0.93 -18.51
CA GLY A 197 -0.74 -0.15 -18.83
C GLY A 197 -1.01 -0.78 -20.19
N LEU A 198 -2.29 -1.04 -20.51
CA LEU A 198 -2.71 -1.49 -21.84
C LEU A 198 -2.28 -0.49 -22.94
N ALA A 199 -2.68 0.78 -22.82
CA ALA A 199 -2.42 1.79 -23.83
C ALA A 199 -0.91 2.06 -24.05
N VAL A 200 -0.14 2.08 -22.95
CA VAL A 200 1.33 2.21 -23.00
C VAL A 200 1.95 1.02 -23.71
N MET A 201 1.49 -0.20 -23.39
CA MET A 201 2.02 -1.42 -24.02
C MET A 201 1.71 -1.48 -25.51
N GLU A 202 0.51 -1.10 -25.96
CA GLU A 202 0.17 -1.00 -27.39
C GLU A 202 1.14 -0.07 -28.15
N ASN A 203 1.47 1.08 -27.53
CA ASN A 203 2.45 2.01 -28.09
C ASN A 203 3.87 1.42 -28.15
N ILE A 204 4.29 0.72 -27.10
CA ILE A 204 5.61 0.04 -27.05
C ILE A 204 5.72 -1.01 -28.15
N LEU A 205 4.69 -1.84 -28.32
CA LEU A 205 4.66 -2.90 -29.34
C LEU A 205 4.74 -2.33 -30.77
N THR A 206 4.11 -1.20 -31.03
CA THR A 206 4.16 -0.53 -32.33
C THR A 206 5.61 -0.17 -32.72
N GLY A 207 6.42 0.27 -31.77
CA GLY A 207 7.83 0.63 -32.00
C GLY A 207 8.82 -0.52 -31.88
N ASN A 208 8.44 -1.63 -31.20
CA ASN A 208 9.34 -2.70 -30.80
C ASN A 208 8.76 -4.09 -31.10
N PRO A 209 8.66 -4.49 -32.38
CA PRO A 209 8.03 -5.75 -32.78
C PRO A 209 8.83 -7.01 -32.35
N ASN A 210 10.07 -6.84 -31.89
CA ASN A 210 10.94 -7.94 -31.43
C ASN A 210 11.00 -8.06 -29.91
N LEU A 211 10.14 -7.35 -29.15
CA LEU A 211 10.10 -7.37 -27.70
C LEU A 211 10.07 -8.82 -27.16
N LYS A 212 10.86 -9.11 -26.12
CA LYS A 212 10.99 -10.43 -25.52
C LYS A 212 10.55 -10.51 -24.07
N ALA A 213 10.59 -9.40 -23.32
CA ALA A 213 10.06 -9.37 -21.98
C ALA A 213 9.50 -7.99 -21.61
N VAL A 214 8.62 -8.01 -20.60
CA VAL A 214 8.10 -6.82 -19.93
C VAL A 214 8.19 -7.03 -18.43
N PHE A 215 8.82 -6.10 -17.72
CA PHE A 215 8.62 -5.92 -16.30
C PHE A 215 7.55 -4.84 -16.09
N ALA A 216 6.46 -5.20 -15.41
CA ALA A 216 5.45 -4.24 -14.98
C ALA A 216 5.60 -3.98 -13.48
N SER A 217 5.77 -2.72 -13.10
CA SER A 217 5.98 -2.33 -11.71
C SER A 217 4.79 -2.62 -10.79
N ASN A 218 3.62 -3.00 -11.33
CA ASN A 218 2.55 -3.68 -10.60
C ASN A 218 1.72 -4.58 -11.53
N ASP A 219 0.93 -5.47 -10.92
CA ASP A 219 0.10 -6.44 -11.63
C ASP A 219 -1.01 -5.80 -12.46
N ASN A 220 -1.59 -4.70 -12.01
CA ASN A 220 -2.63 -4.01 -12.80
C ASN A 220 -2.09 -3.61 -14.17
N MET A 221 -0.91 -2.98 -14.22
CA MET A 221 -0.26 -2.64 -15.49
C MET A 221 0.19 -3.89 -16.25
N GLY A 222 0.67 -4.94 -15.54
CA GLY A 222 1.05 -6.22 -16.13
C GLY A 222 -0.11 -6.92 -16.83
N LEU A 223 -1.28 -6.94 -16.19
CA LEU A 223 -2.51 -7.48 -16.79
C LEU A 223 -2.98 -6.64 -17.98
N GLY A 224 -2.83 -5.31 -17.93
CA GLY A 224 -3.06 -4.44 -19.09
C GLY A 224 -2.12 -4.74 -20.25
N ALA A 225 -0.82 -4.96 -19.95
CA ALA A 225 0.17 -5.36 -20.94
C ALA A 225 -0.16 -6.69 -21.62
N ILE A 226 -0.64 -7.67 -20.85
CA ILE A 226 -1.10 -8.97 -21.35
C ILE A 226 -2.26 -8.80 -22.35
N GLU A 227 -3.20 -7.90 -22.07
CA GLU A 227 -4.32 -7.61 -23.00
C GLU A 227 -3.80 -7.03 -24.34
N ALA A 228 -2.79 -6.12 -24.28
CA ALA A 228 -2.15 -5.59 -25.49
C ALA A 228 -1.40 -6.70 -26.26
N LEU A 229 -0.66 -7.55 -25.56
CA LEU A 229 0.08 -8.66 -26.16
C LEU A 229 -0.85 -9.68 -26.82
N LYS A 230 -1.99 -10.00 -26.21
CA LYS A 230 -3.04 -10.85 -26.81
C LYS A 230 -3.59 -10.24 -28.09
N SER A 231 -3.88 -8.94 -28.05
CA SER A 231 -4.40 -8.21 -29.23
C SER A 231 -3.42 -8.15 -30.39
N ALA A 232 -2.11 -8.24 -30.09
CA ALA A 232 -1.04 -8.23 -31.07
C ALA A 232 -0.55 -9.64 -31.49
N ASP A 233 -1.16 -10.73 -31.00
CA ASP A 233 -0.73 -12.12 -31.17
C ASP A 233 0.75 -12.35 -30.73
N MET A 234 1.19 -11.66 -29.66
CA MET A 234 2.57 -11.70 -29.17
C MET A 234 2.71 -12.34 -27.77
N LEU A 235 1.62 -12.71 -27.10
CA LEU A 235 1.68 -13.17 -25.71
C LEU A 235 2.61 -14.38 -25.52
N ASP A 236 2.57 -15.35 -26.41
CA ASP A 236 3.41 -16.55 -26.32
C ASP A 236 4.91 -16.29 -26.57
N GLN A 237 5.27 -15.07 -27.00
CA GLN A 237 6.64 -14.68 -27.36
C GLN A 237 7.28 -13.74 -26.33
N VAL A 238 6.49 -13.18 -25.40
CA VAL A 238 6.92 -12.14 -24.47
C VAL A 238 6.79 -12.63 -23.03
N PHE A 239 7.90 -12.64 -22.31
CA PHE A 239 7.95 -13.02 -20.89
C PHE A 239 7.47 -11.85 -20.03
N VAL A 240 6.34 -11.99 -19.34
CA VAL A 240 5.73 -10.91 -18.55
C VAL A 240 5.94 -11.16 -17.06
N VAL A 241 6.56 -10.20 -16.36
CA VAL A 241 6.74 -10.26 -14.91
C VAL A 241 6.04 -9.07 -14.27
N GLY A 242 5.14 -9.36 -13.33
CA GLY A 242 4.39 -8.38 -12.55
C GLY A 242 5.00 -8.11 -11.16
N PHE A 243 4.24 -7.39 -10.34
CA PHE A 243 4.55 -7.11 -8.94
C PHE A 243 3.24 -6.92 -8.18
N ASP A 244 3.08 -7.49 -7.00
CA ASP A 244 2.03 -7.49 -5.97
C ASP A 244 1.48 -8.89 -5.68
N ALA A 245 1.45 -9.81 -6.64
CA ALA A 245 0.77 -11.10 -6.61
C ALA A 245 -0.73 -10.97 -6.25
N ASN A 246 -1.40 -10.04 -6.93
CA ASN A 246 -2.85 -9.92 -6.81
C ASN A 246 -3.57 -11.19 -7.31
N PRO A 247 -4.77 -11.55 -6.80
CA PRO A 247 -5.49 -12.76 -7.22
C PRO A 247 -5.68 -12.90 -8.73
N ASP A 248 -5.96 -11.81 -9.45
CA ASP A 248 -6.09 -11.81 -10.90
C ASP A 248 -4.75 -12.15 -11.59
N ALA A 249 -3.62 -11.64 -11.06
CA ALA A 249 -2.30 -11.94 -11.58
C ALA A 249 -1.91 -13.40 -11.28
N ALA A 250 -2.20 -13.90 -10.08
CA ALA A 250 -2.00 -15.30 -9.73
C ALA A 250 -2.80 -16.24 -10.67
N THR A 251 -4.04 -15.86 -10.98
CA THR A 251 -4.87 -16.57 -11.98
C THR A 251 -4.24 -16.52 -13.37
N SER A 252 -3.70 -15.38 -13.77
CA SER A 252 -3.00 -15.20 -15.05
C SER A 252 -1.70 -16.02 -15.13
N VAL A 253 -0.98 -16.15 -14.01
CA VAL A 253 0.21 -17.04 -13.91
C VAL A 253 -0.18 -18.50 -14.08
N LEU A 254 -1.26 -18.96 -13.44
CA LEU A 254 -1.75 -20.33 -13.58
C LEU A 254 -2.24 -20.64 -15.01
N ALA A 255 -2.71 -19.63 -15.72
CA ALA A 255 -3.15 -19.71 -17.12
C ALA A 255 -2.00 -19.60 -18.14
N ASP A 256 -0.72 -19.51 -17.71
CA ASP A 256 0.46 -19.28 -18.54
C ASP A 256 0.43 -17.94 -19.32
N GLU A 257 -0.37 -16.96 -18.89
CA GLU A 257 -0.45 -15.64 -19.52
C GLU A 257 0.54 -14.64 -18.92
N MET A 258 0.66 -14.60 -17.58
CA MET A 258 1.74 -13.94 -16.86
C MET A 258 2.78 -14.99 -16.49
N SER A 259 4.06 -14.68 -16.66
CA SER A 259 5.13 -15.64 -16.38
C SER A 259 5.45 -15.75 -14.89
N ALA A 260 5.44 -14.61 -14.19
CA ALA A 260 5.66 -14.53 -12.75
C ALA A 260 5.20 -13.15 -12.22
N THR A 261 5.06 -13.05 -10.90
CA THR A 261 4.90 -11.78 -10.21
C THR A 261 5.65 -11.80 -8.87
N ILE A 262 5.96 -10.64 -8.31
CA ILE A 262 6.63 -10.52 -7.01
C ILE A 262 5.60 -10.18 -5.94
N ALA A 263 5.32 -11.12 -5.05
CA ALA A 263 4.39 -10.90 -3.97
C ALA A 263 4.91 -9.88 -2.95
N GLN A 264 3.99 -9.07 -2.45
CA GLN A 264 4.12 -8.24 -1.27
C GLN A 264 3.19 -8.77 -0.17
N ASN A 265 3.15 -8.09 0.97
CA ASN A 265 2.21 -8.41 2.04
C ASN A 265 1.35 -7.19 2.44
N PRO A 266 0.43 -6.75 1.56
CA PRO A 266 -0.37 -5.54 1.78
C PRO A 266 -1.29 -5.65 3.01
N TYR A 267 -1.83 -6.81 3.31
CA TYR A 267 -2.61 -7.03 4.54
C TYR A 267 -1.79 -6.68 5.79
N ASN A 268 -0.56 -7.19 5.88
CA ASN A 268 0.32 -6.89 7.02
C ASN A 268 0.78 -5.43 7.03
N MET A 269 0.89 -4.75 5.89
CA MET A 269 1.18 -3.31 5.87
C MET A 269 0.07 -2.52 6.59
N GLY A 270 -1.19 -2.84 6.34
CA GLY A 270 -2.33 -2.24 7.04
C GLY A 270 -2.38 -2.57 8.52
N ALA A 271 -2.26 -3.86 8.85
CA ALA A 271 -2.31 -4.36 10.23
C ALA A 271 -1.17 -3.80 11.09
N LEU A 272 0.08 -3.91 10.61
CA LEU A 272 1.26 -3.38 11.30
C LEU A 272 1.26 -1.85 11.36
N GLY A 273 0.68 -1.18 10.37
CA GLY A 273 0.50 0.27 10.39
C GLY A 273 -0.32 0.72 11.60
N VAL A 274 -1.49 0.13 11.82
CA VAL A 274 -2.36 0.44 12.96
C VAL A 274 -1.69 0.07 14.28
N GLU A 275 -1.08 -1.11 14.39
CA GLU A 275 -0.36 -1.54 15.59
C GLU A 275 0.80 -0.62 15.93
N SER A 276 1.56 -0.20 14.92
CA SER A 276 2.72 0.70 15.06
C SER A 276 2.31 2.09 15.54
N VAL A 277 1.28 2.68 14.94
CA VAL A 277 0.74 3.97 15.40
C VAL A 277 0.27 3.86 16.85
N LEU A 278 -0.46 2.81 17.20
CA LEU A 278 -0.93 2.61 18.57
C LEU A 278 0.25 2.42 19.57
N THR A 279 1.33 1.78 19.14
CA THR A 279 2.57 1.66 19.94
C THR A 279 3.17 3.04 20.22
N LEU A 280 3.27 3.90 19.20
CA LEU A 280 3.75 5.28 19.34
C LEU A 280 2.84 6.13 20.24
N MET A 281 1.50 6.02 20.09
CA MET A 281 0.52 6.70 20.93
C MET A 281 0.69 6.36 22.42
N ARG A 282 1.17 5.16 22.72
CA ARG A 282 1.44 4.66 24.09
C ARG A 282 2.86 4.96 24.58
N GLY A 283 3.64 5.75 23.83
CA GLY A 283 5.02 6.13 24.17
C GLY A 283 6.06 5.04 23.87
N GLY A 284 5.72 4.03 23.09
CA GLY A 284 6.67 3.02 22.62
C GLY A 284 7.59 3.54 21.52
N THR A 285 8.52 2.71 21.08
CA THR A 285 9.47 2.99 20.01
C THR A 285 9.41 1.92 18.93
N LEU A 286 9.74 2.28 17.70
CA LEU A 286 9.72 1.39 16.54
C LEU A 286 11.09 1.36 15.86
N ALA A 287 11.36 0.31 15.09
CA ALA A 287 12.46 0.29 14.13
C ALA A 287 12.21 1.32 13.01
N ALA A 288 13.27 1.84 12.41
CA ALA A 288 13.14 2.79 11.31
C ALA A 288 12.46 2.18 10.06
N VAL A 289 12.65 0.89 9.85
CA VAL A 289 12.04 0.10 8.77
C VAL A 289 11.50 -1.21 9.33
N ILE A 290 10.28 -1.55 8.96
CA ILE A 290 9.64 -2.85 9.18
C ILE A 290 9.36 -3.44 7.80
N ASP A 291 10.22 -4.37 7.39
CA ASP A 291 10.09 -5.04 6.10
C ASP A 291 8.96 -6.08 6.15
N THR A 292 8.07 -6.03 5.18
CA THR A 292 6.97 -7.00 5.04
C THR A 292 7.32 -8.19 4.14
N GLY A 293 8.53 -8.20 3.58
CA GLY A 293 9.07 -9.27 2.76
C GLY A 293 8.56 -9.28 1.32
N THR A 294 9.22 -10.10 0.50
CA THR A 294 8.84 -10.38 -0.89
C THR A 294 8.98 -11.86 -1.20
N VAL A 295 8.13 -12.38 -2.09
CA VAL A 295 8.19 -13.76 -2.59
C VAL A 295 7.99 -13.76 -4.10
N VAL A 296 8.80 -14.54 -4.82
CA VAL A 296 8.54 -14.82 -6.25
C VAL A 296 7.32 -15.73 -6.35
N VAL A 297 6.37 -15.35 -7.15
CA VAL A 297 5.17 -16.13 -7.45
C VAL A 297 5.22 -16.54 -8.91
N ASP A 298 5.32 -17.84 -9.12
CA ASP A 298 5.28 -18.48 -10.41
C ASP A 298 4.24 -19.62 -10.41
N LYS A 299 4.19 -20.41 -11.46
CA LYS A 299 3.19 -21.49 -11.61
C LYS A 299 3.24 -22.53 -10.48
N SER A 300 4.35 -22.66 -9.77
CA SER A 300 4.52 -23.66 -8.70
C SER A 300 3.80 -23.30 -7.41
N ASN A 301 3.56 -22.00 -7.17
CA ASN A 301 2.98 -21.49 -5.91
C ASN A 301 1.84 -20.46 -6.11
N ALA A 302 1.51 -20.08 -7.35
CA ALA A 302 0.48 -19.07 -7.62
C ALA A 302 -0.91 -19.45 -7.08
N ALA A 303 -1.20 -20.74 -6.89
CA ALA A 303 -2.47 -21.18 -6.29
C ALA A 303 -2.67 -20.69 -4.85
N ASP A 304 -1.59 -20.38 -4.14
CA ASP A 304 -1.64 -19.88 -2.75
C ASP A 304 -2.01 -18.39 -2.68
N PHE A 305 -2.10 -17.70 -3.83
CA PHE A 305 -2.35 -16.26 -3.95
C PHE A 305 -3.68 -15.90 -4.62
N GLN A 306 -4.58 -16.89 -4.84
CA GLN A 306 -5.91 -16.70 -5.42
C GLN A 306 -6.96 -16.18 -4.43
#